data_9c8e60b4a53ec1a25e3abf1c9d7cb4c3
#
_entry.id   9c8e60b4a53ec1a25e3abf1c9d7cb4c3
#
_cell.length_a   1.000
_cell.length_b   1.000
_cell.length_c   1.000
_cell.angle_alpha   90.00
_cell.angle_beta   90.00
_cell.angle_gamma   90.00
#
_symmetry.space_group_name_H-M   'P 1'
#
loop_
_entity.id
_entity.type
_entity.pdbx_description
1 polymer ?
#
loop_
_entity_poly.entity_id
_entity_poly.type
_entity_poly.pdbx_seq_one_letter_code
_entity_poly.pdbx_strand_id
1 'polypeptide(L)'
;VFITLEGIEGSGKTTLIENLADVFRTLNHEVLVTREPGGCALGRELRQMLLNPETEICPEAELFLFLADRAQHVAEVIRPALKRGEVVLCDRYADSTVVYQGYGRGLDIEKLRSLNDVAIGGLWPDRTFVLDMDPADALKRARRRNAELGLSEKEGRFEAEQMPFHXXXXGKGSSSGPPTTPSASSSSTPPILRKASCIRLWRISICLNKMWGGGRRTF
;
A
#
# COMPACT_ATOMS: atom_id res chain seq x y z
N VAL A 1 14.12 -4.32 -8.78
CA VAL A 1 13.06 -5.01 -8.01
C VAL A 1 12.17 -3.97 -7.36
N PHE A 2 10.85 -4.13 -7.50
CA PHE A 2 9.87 -3.21 -6.93
C PHE A 2 8.95 -3.96 -5.94
N ILE A 3 8.96 -3.55 -4.68
CA ILE A 3 8.20 -4.19 -3.59
C ILE A 3 7.32 -3.13 -2.93
N THR A 4 6.07 -3.46 -2.70
CA THR A 4 5.14 -2.58 -1.97
C THR A 4 4.69 -3.23 -0.66
N LEU A 5 4.41 -2.39 0.33
CA LEU A 5 3.90 -2.82 1.63
C LEU A 5 2.53 -2.19 1.87
N GLU A 6 1.56 -3.02 2.16
CA GLU A 6 0.17 -2.62 2.39
C GLU A 6 -0.27 -3.01 3.81
N GLY A 7 -1.30 -2.37 4.27
CA GLY A 7 -1.86 -2.60 5.61
C GLY A 7 -2.30 -1.30 6.24
N ILE A 8 -3.13 -1.42 7.27
CA ILE A 8 -3.69 -0.24 7.94
C ILE A 8 -2.62 0.53 8.73
N GLU A 9 -2.94 1.74 9.17
CA GLU A 9 -2.07 2.55 10.02
C GLU A 9 -1.74 1.78 11.30
N GLY A 10 -0.47 1.86 11.76
CA GLY A 10 -0.02 1.15 12.96
C GLY A 10 0.31 -0.33 12.75
N SER A 11 0.13 -0.89 11.56
CA SER A 11 0.42 -2.32 11.30
C SER A 11 1.90 -2.68 11.31
N GLY A 12 2.81 -1.70 11.29
CA GLY A 12 4.26 -1.94 11.34
C GLY A 12 4.96 -1.86 9.99
N LYS A 13 4.32 -1.32 8.96
CA LYS A 13 4.91 -1.16 7.61
C LYS A 13 6.27 -0.47 7.65
N THR A 14 6.37 0.67 8.32
CA THR A 14 7.61 1.45 8.39
C THR A 14 8.77 0.62 8.94
N THR A 15 8.55 -0.07 10.06
CA THR A 15 9.57 -0.93 10.67
C THR A 15 9.99 -2.06 9.71
N LEU A 16 9.03 -2.67 9.03
CA LEU A 16 9.35 -3.74 8.08
C LEU A 16 10.13 -3.20 6.88
N ILE A 17 9.77 -2.02 6.37
CA ILE A 17 10.49 -1.38 5.25
C ILE A 17 11.94 -1.11 5.63
N GLU A 18 12.17 -0.54 6.82
CA GLU A 18 13.52 -0.25 7.31
C GLU A 18 14.35 -1.53 7.41
N ASN A 19 13.80 -2.58 8.03
CA ASN A 19 14.48 -3.87 8.14
C ASN A 19 14.79 -4.49 6.77
N LEU A 20 13.84 -4.43 5.83
CA LEU A 20 14.05 -4.94 4.46
C LEU A 20 15.13 -4.12 3.74
N ALA A 21 15.11 -2.80 3.89
CA ALA A 21 16.11 -1.93 3.29
C ALA A 21 17.51 -2.29 3.79
N ASP A 22 17.66 -2.52 5.09
CA ASP A 22 18.95 -2.89 5.67
C ASP A 22 19.42 -4.26 5.16
N VAL A 23 18.52 -5.23 5.08
CA VAL A 23 18.86 -6.55 4.50
C VAL A 23 19.35 -6.40 3.05
N PHE A 24 18.64 -5.64 2.21
CA PHE A 24 19.07 -5.45 0.82
C PHE A 24 20.41 -4.71 0.72
N ARG A 25 20.64 -3.72 1.59
CA ARG A 25 21.92 -3.01 1.66
C ARG A 25 23.07 -3.92 2.08
N THR A 26 22.86 -4.85 3.03
CA THR A 26 23.89 -5.85 3.41
C THR A 26 24.20 -6.82 2.27
N LEU A 27 23.27 -6.96 1.32
CA LEU A 27 23.47 -7.75 0.10
C LEU A 27 24.04 -6.91 -1.06
N ASN A 28 24.52 -5.71 -0.76
CA ASN A 28 25.14 -4.77 -1.71
C ASN A 28 24.19 -4.26 -2.80
N HIS A 29 22.90 -4.15 -2.48
CA HIS A 29 21.93 -3.47 -3.37
C HIS A 29 21.76 -2.01 -2.97
N GLU A 30 21.68 -1.13 -3.96
CA GLU A 30 21.17 0.22 -3.76
C GLU A 30 19.65 0.13 -3.52
N VAL A 31 19.17 0.85 -2.49
CA VAL A 31 17.78 0.75 -2.07
C VAL A 31 17.15 2.12 -1.96
N LEU A 32 16.09 2.33 -2.73
CA LEU A 32 15.20 3.48 -2.58
C LEU A 32 14.03 3.08 -1.66
N VAL A 33 13.87 3.79 -0.55
CA VAL A 33 12.67 3.70 0.30
C VAL A 33 11.79 4.89 -0.01
N THR A 34 10.52 4.64 -0.30
CA THR A 34 9.57 5.69 -0.66
C THR A 34 8.15 5.34 -0.15
N ARG A 35 7.16 6.19 -0.43
CA ARG A 35 5.78 5.99 0.05
C ARG A 35 4.76 6.75 -0.78
N GLU A 36 3.50 6.37 -0.68
CA GLU A 36 2.36 7.10 -1.24
C GLU A 36 1.28 7.35 -0.17
N PRO A 37 0.70 8.56 -0.15
CA PRO A 37 1.10 9.71 -0.94
C PRO A 37 2.35 10.39 -0.38
N GLY A 38 3.05 11.16 -1.24
CA GLY A 38 4.12 12.03 -0.78
C GLY A 38 5.53 11.64 -1.18
N GLY A 39 5.71 10.71 -2.12
CA GLY A 39 7.02 10.23 -2.55
C GLY A 39 7.78 11.15 -3.49
N CYS A 40 7.16 12.23 -3.97
CA CYS A 40 7.77 13.23 -4.86
C CYS A 40 7.40 14.64 -4.39
N ALA A 41 7.92 15.67 -5.06
CA ALA A 41 7.65 17.06 -4.67
C ALA A 41 6.15 17.38 -4.71
N LEU A 42 5.50 17.14 -5.84
CA LEU A 42 4.06 17.33 -5.99
C LEU A 42 3.30 16.48 -4.95
N GLY A 43 3.75 15.25 -4.75
CA GLY A 43 3.12 14.33 -3.80
C GLY A 43 3.11 14.87 -2.37
N ARG A 44 4.15 15.55 -1.94
CA ARG A 44 4.18 16.15 -0.59
C ARG A 44 3.10 17.21 -0.39
N GLU A 45 2.85 18.02 -1.40
CA GLU A 45 1.77 19.02 -1.38
C GLU A 45 0.38 18.33 -1.34
N LEU A 46 0.20 17.33 -2.22
CA LEU A 46 -1.05 16.57 -2.25
C LEU A 46 -1.29 15.83 -0.93
N ARG A 47 -0.24 15.29 -0.30
CA ARG A 47 -0.33 14.62 1.00
C ARG A 47 -0.88 15.56 2.07
N GLN A 48 -0.45 16.81 2.10
CA GLN A 48 -0.94 17.79 3.08
C GLN A 48 -2.46 17.97 2.95
N MET A 49 -2.96 18.09 1.72
CA MET A 49 -4.41 18.20 1.48
C MET A 49 -5.15 16.92 1.85
N LEU A 50 -4.63 15.77 1.40
CA LEU A 50 -5.28 14.46 1.55
C LEU A 50 -5.38 14.01 3.01
N LEU A 51 -4.42 14.37 3.84
CA LEU A 51 -4.37 13.90 5.24
C LEU A 51 -4.90 14.93 6.24
N ASN A 52 -5.13 16.17 5.82
CA ASN A 52 -5.67 17.20 6.70
C ASN A 52 -7.13 16.89 7.05
N PRO A 53 -7.47 16.68 8.34
CA PRO A 53 -8.84 16.38 8.74
C PRO A 53 -9.84 17.52 8.51
N GLU A 54 -9.35 18.76 8.38
CA GLU A 54 -10.19 19.92 8.11
C GLU A 54 -10.58 20.08 6.64
N THR A 55 -9.95 19.31 5.75
CA THR A 55 -10.23 19.41 4.31
C THR A 55 -11.37 18.47 3.93
N GLU A 56 -12.50 19.05 3.51
CA GLU A 56 -13.61 18.27 2.96
C GLU A 56 -13.31 17.93 1.49
N ILE A 57 -13.20 16.64 1.19
CA ILE A 57 -12.88 16.15 -0.16
C ILE A 57 -13.92 15.07 -0.51
N CYS A 58 -14.62 15.23 -1.62
CA CYS A 58 -15.53 14.18 -2.09
C CYS A 58 -14.73 12.96 -2.57
N PRO A 59 -15.33 11.76 -2.57
CA PRO A 59 -14.63 10.52 -2.90
C PRO A 59 -13.90 10.54 -4.24
N GLU A 60 -14.49 11.12 -5.26
CA GLU A 60 -13.91 11.20 -6.61
C GLU A 60 -12.68 12.13 -6.62
N ALA A 61 -12.76 13.29 -5.96
CA ALA A 61 -11.62 14.21 -5.86
C ALA A 61 -10.48 13.57 -5.06
N GLU A 62 -10.80 12.90 -3.94
CA GLU A 62 -9.82 12.13 -3.15
C GLU A 62 -9.09 11.13 -4.06
N LEU A 63 -9.86 10.35 -4.84
CA LEU A 63 -9.30 9.38 -5.79
C LEU A 63 -8.34 10.05 -6.78
N PHE A 64 -8.78 11.15 -7.43
CA PHE A 64 -7.96 11.81 -8.45
C PHE A 64 -6.67 12.38 -7.86
N LEU A 65 -6.71 12.88 -6.63
CA LEU A 65 -5.50 13.37 -5.95
C LEU A 65 -4.50 12.23 -5.67
N PHE A 66 -4.99 11.06 -5.23
CA PHE A 66 -4.13 9.88 -5.06
C PHE A 66 -3.54 9.40 -6.38
N LEU A 67 -4.33 9.41 -7.46
CA LEU A 67 -3.85 9.00 -8.79
C LEU A 67 -2.83 10.00 -9.35
N ALA A 68 -3.02 11.30 -9.11
CA ALA A 68 -2.07 12.34 -9.53
C ALA A 68 -0.73 12.19 -8.80
N ASP A 69 -0.76 11.99 -7.47
CA ASP A 69 0.42 11.68 -6.67
C ASP A 69 1.15 10.47 -7.26
N ARG A 70 0.43 9.37 -7.45
CA ARG A 70 0.98 8.09 -7.97
C ARG A 70 1.62 8.27 -9.34
N ALA A 71 0.94 8.91 -10.28
CA ALA A 71 1.44 9.08 -11.63
C ALA A 71 2.76 9.87 -11.63
N GLN A 72 2.82 10.96 -10.87
CA GLN A 72 4.03 11.77 -10.75
C GLN A 72 5.15 11.01 -10.04
N HIS A 73 4.82 10.30 -8.95
CA HIS A 73 5.76 9.50 -8.17
C HIS A 73 6.39 8.38 -9.02
N VAL A 74 5.58 7.69 -9.81
CA VAL A 74 6.09 6.66 -10.74
C VAL A 74 7.03 7.28 -11.76
N ALA A 75 6.66 8.41 -12.35
CA ALA A 75 7.44 9.07 -13.41
C ALA A 75 8.78 9.62 -12.90
N GLU A 76 8.75 10.32 -11.76
CA GLU A 76 9.92 11.04 -11.24
C GLU A 76 10.85 10.19 -10.37
N VAL A 77 10.32 9.21 -9.66
CA VAL A 77 11.05 8.55 -8.57
C VAL A 77 11.19 7.05 -8.81
N ILE A 78 10.06 6.32 -8.92
CA ILE A 78 10.11 4.84 -8.95
C ILE A 78 10.75 4.35 -10.24
N ARG A 79 10.26 4.79 -11.40
CA ARG A 79 10.74 4.32 -12.70
C ARG A 79 12.23 4.67 -12.93
N PRO A 80 12.71 5.88 -12.60
CA PRO A 80 14.15 6.14 -12.69
C PRO A 80 15.01 5.30 -11.76
N ALA A 81 14.58 5.04 -10.53
CA ALA A 81 15.32 4.18 -9.59
C ALA A 81 15.43 2.75 -10.11
N LEU A 82 14.32 2.20 -10.62
CA LEU A 82 14.32 0.85 -11.22
C LEU A 82 15.24 0.78 -12.45
N LYS A 83 15.29 1.85 -13.26
CA LYS A 83 16.21 1.92 -14.41
C LYS A 83 17.68 1.92 -13.99
N ARG A 84 18.00 2.47 -12.81
CA ARG A 84 19.36 2.41 -12.25
C ARG A 84 19.67 1.05 -11.59
N GLY A 85 18.70 0.14 -11.53
CA GLY A 85 18.88 -1.19 -10.93
C GLY A 85 18.64 -1.23 -9.43
N GLU A 86 18.11 -0.15 -8.84
CA GLU A 86 17.84 -0.09 -7.41
C GLU A 86 16.68 -1.03 -7.01
N VAL A 87 16.71 -1.48 -5.76
CA VAL A 87 15.54 -2.10 -5.13
C VAL A 87 14.66 -0.96 -4.62
N VAL A 88 13.40 -0.93 -5.04
CA VAL A 88 12.43 0.08 -4.60
C VAL A 88 11.48 -0.57 -3.59
N LEU A 89 11.41 0.01 -2.39
CA LEU A 89 10.48 -0.36 -1.32
C LEU A 89 9.50 0.79 -1.11
N CYS A 90 8.21 0.54 -1.33
CA CYS A 90 7.20 1.60 -1.26
C CYS A 90 6.14 1.29 -0.20
N ASP A 91 5.94 2.22 0.75
CA ASP A 91 4.84 2.16 1.71
C ASP A 91 3.56 2.66 1.02
N ARG A 92 2.68 1.72 0.71
CA ARG A 92 1.45 1.88 -0.05
C ARG A 92 1.67 2.11 -1.54
N TYR A 93 0.70 1.65 -2.34
CA TYR A 93 0.68 1.81 -3.79
C TYR A 93 -0.76 1.62 -4.31
N ALA A 94 -0.91 1.06 -5.51
CA ALA A 94 -2.20 0.92 -6.20
C ALA A 94 -3.24 0.10 -5.41
N ASP A 95 -2.82 -0.89 -4.63
CA ASP A 95 -3.73 -1.72 -3.84
C ASP A 95 -4.44 -0.89 -2.76
N SER A 96 -3.76 0.11 -2.18
CA SER A 96 -4.39 1.04 -1.24
C SER A 96 -5.61 1.73 -1.85
N THR A 97 -5.56 2.17 -3.11
CA THR A 97 -6.71 2.82 -3.78
C THR A 97 -7.92 1.89 -3.85
N VAL A 98 -7.70 0.62 -4.19
CA VAL A 98 -8.81 -0.36 -4.25
C VAL A 98 -9.44 -0.52 -2.87
N VAL A 99 -8.63 -0.56 -1.81
CA VAL A 99 -9.12 -0.74 -0.45
C VAL A 99 -9.83 0.53 0.06
N TYR A 100 -9.15 1.67 0.00
CA TYR A 100 -9.65 2.89 0.63
C TYR A 100 -10.75 3.56 -0.19
N GLN A 101 -10.55 3.77 -1.49
CA GLN A 101 -11.54 4.42 -2.33
C GLN A 101 -12.60 3.44 -2.84
N GLY A 102 -12.24 2.18 -3.06
CA GLY A 102 -13.21 1.14 -3.45
C GLY A 102 -14.07 0.70 -2.27
N TYR A 103 -13.51 -0.10 -1.39
CA TYR A 103 -14.29 -0.64 -0.27
C TYR A 103 -14.63 0.42 0.78
N GLY A 104 -13.73 1.36 1.03
CA GLY A 104 -13.93 2.41 2.04
C GLY A 104 -14.92 3.50 1.62
N ARG A 105 -14.81 4.00 0.38
CA ARG A 105 -15.67 5.08 -0.14
C ARG A 105 -16.80 4.58 -1.04
N GLY A 106 -16.82 3.31 -1.40
CA GLY A 106 -17.88 2.71 -2.23
C GLY A 106 -17.74 2.99 -3.73
N LEU A 107 -16.56 3.38 -4.20
CA LEU A 107 -16.34 3.60 -5.63
C LEU A 107 -16.18 2.28 -6.39
N ASP A 108 -16.52 2.29 -7.68
CA ASP A 108 -16.50 1.12 -8.57
C ASP A 108 -15.07 0.56 -8.72
N ILE A 109 -14.86 -0.66 -8.28
CA ILE A 109 -13.54 -1.31 -8.22
C ILE A 109 -12.92 -1.51 -9.62
N GLU A 110 -13.72 -1.84 -10.63
CA GLU A 110 -13.21 -2.05 -11.97
C GLU A 110 -12.73 -0.72 -12.59
N LYS A 111 -13.47 0.37 -12.36
CA LYS A 111 -13.01 1.71 -12.74
C LYS A 111 -11.73 2.10 -12.01
N LEU A 112 -11.64 1.81 -10.69
CA LEU A 112 -10.43 2.10 -9.91
C LEU A 112 -9.20 1.37 -10.46
N ARG A 113 -9.36 0.09 -10.84
CA ARG A 113 -8.29 -0.69 -11.46
C ARG A 113 -7.82 -0.06 -12.77
N SER A 114 -8.77 0.29 -13.64
CA SER A 114 -8.46 0.93 -14.93
C SER A 114 -7.74 2.27 -14.75
N LEU A 115 -8.19 3.09 -13.80
CA LEU A 115 -7.56 4.37 -13.50
C LEU A 115 -6.16 4.18 -12.88
N ASN A 116 -5.99 3.18 -12.01
CA ASN A 116 -4.67 2.82 -11.49
C ASN A 116 -3.72 2.40 -12.62
N ASP A 117 -4.19 1.57 -13.57
CA ASP A 117 -3.35 1.17 -14.71
C ASP A 117 -2.85 2.38 -15.50
N VAL A 118 -3.72 3.39 -15.69
CA VAL A 118 -3.32 4.65 -16.32
C VAL A 118 -2.26 5.38 -15.48
N ALA A 119 -2.51 5.54 -14.17
CA ALA A 119 -1.64 6.29 -13.27
C ALA A 119 -0.24 5.66 -13.16
N ILE A 120 -0.17 4.32 -13.08
CA ILE A 120 1.11 3.62 -12.94
C ILE A 120 1.82 3.37 -14.29
N GLY A 121 1.12 3.57 -15.40
CA GLY A 121 1.68 3.27 -16.74
C GLY A 121 2.16 1.84 -16.85
N GLY A 122 1.38 0.89 -16.34
CA GLY A 122 1.67 -0.54 -16.34
C GLY A 122 2.74 -1.00 -15.35
N LEU A 123 3.23 -0.14 -14.47
CA LEU A 123 4.28 -0.49 -13.51
C LEU A 123 3.68 -1.10 -12.23
N TRP A 124 3.43 -2.40 -12.27
CA TRP A 124 3.00 -3.15 -11.09
C TRP A 124 4.20 -3.63 -10.26
N PRO A 125 4.05 -3.78 -8.95
CA PRO A 125 5.15 -4.30 -8.12
C PRO A 125 5.42 -5.77 -8.40
N ASP A 126 6.69 -6.18 -8.23
CA ASP A 126 7.08 -7.58 -8.29
C ASP A 126 6.46 -8.37 -7.13
N ARG A 127 6.33 -7.73 -5.96
CA ARG A 127 5.72 -8.32 -4.76
C ARG A 127 5.00 -7.24 -3.95
N THR A 128 3.85 -7.60 -3.41
CA THR A 128 3.13 -6.81 -2.40
C THR A 128 3.08 -7.61 -1.10
N PHE A 129 3.53 -7.02 -0.01
CA PHE A 129 3.38 -7.58 1.34
C PHE A 129 2.22 -6.89 2.04
N VAL A 130 1.24 -7.66 2.47
CA VAL A 130 0.10 -7.15 3.24
C VAL A 130 0.33 -7.49 4.70
N LEU A 131 0.43 -6.46 5.55
CA LEU A 131 0.55 -6.62 6.98
C LEU A 131 -0.85 -6.70 7.59
N ASP A 132 -1.23 -7.92 7.93
CA ASP A 132 -2.53 -8.21 8.52
C ASP A 132 -2.45 -8.03 10.04
N MET A 133 -3.22 -7.08 10.55
CA MET A 133 -3.29 -6.77 11.99
C MET A 133 -4.72 -6.42 12.35
N ASP A 134 -5.14 -6.79 13.55
CA ASP A 134 -6.48 -6.40 14.04
C ASP A 134 -6.59 -4.86 14.01
N PRO A 135 -7.68 -4.32 13.41
CA PRO A 135 -7.81 -2.86 13.28
C PRO A 135 -7.78 -2.09 14.59
N ALA A 136 -8.37 -2.64 15.67
CA ALA A 136 -8.36 -1.95 16.97
C ALA A 136 -6.96 -1.85 17.55
N ASP A 137 -6.17 -2.93 17.44
CA ASP A 137 -4.77 -2.94 17.90
C ASP A 137 -3.90 -1.99 17.07
N ALA A 138 -4.10 -2.00 15.76
CA ALA A 138 -3.34 -1.17 14.85
C ALA A 138 -3.59 0.32 15.09
N LEU A 139 -4.87 0.73 15.22
CA LEU A 139 -5.23 2.12 15.50
C LEU A 139 -4.71 2.57 16.87
N LYS A 140 -4.78 1.70 17.89
CA LYS A 140 -4.21 1.99 19.22
C LYS A 140 -2.71 2.29 19.12
N ARG A 141 -1.97 1.48 18.34
CA ARG A 141 -0.53 1.70 18.11
C ARG A 141 -0.28 3.00 17.34
N ALA A 142 -1.08 3.29 16.31
CA ALA A 142 -0.96 4.51 15.53
C ALA A 142 -1.17 5.75 16.40
N ARG A 143 -2.23 5.77 17.20
CA ARG A 143 -2.54 6.87 18.11
C ARG A 143 -1.41 7.08 19.15
N ARG A 144 -0.91 5.98 19.74
CA ARG A 144 0.21 6.08 20.70
C ARG A 144 1.45 6.68 20.05
N ARG A 145 1.83 6.18 18.88
CA ARG A 145 2.98 6.72 18.13
C ARG A 145 2.80 8.21 17.82
N ASN A 146 1.63 8.62 17.37
CA ASN A 146 1.36 10.03 17.02
C ASN A 146 1.47 10.92 18.26
N ALA A 147 0.96 10.44 19.41
CA ALA A 147 1.10 11.15 20.69
C ALA A 147 2.57 11.28 21.12
N GLU A 148 3.36 10.19 20.99
CA GLU A 148 4.79 10.18 21.35
C GLU A 148 5.62 11.12 20.47
N LEU A 149 5.23 11.27 19.20
CA LEU A 149 5.96 12.09 18.23
C LEU A 149 5.44 13.54 18.15
N GLY A 150 4.41 13.88 18.90
CA GLY A 150 3.78 15.19 18.83
C GLY A 150 3.11 15.47 17.47
N LEU A 151 2.80 14.42 16.71
CA LEU A 151 2.15 14.52 15.40
C LEU A 151 0.62 14.57 15.56
N SER A 152 0.16 15.34 16.53
CA SER A 152 -1.25 15.42 16.82
C SER A 152 -2.02 16.08 15.66
N GLU A 153 -3.07 15.49 15.23
CA GLU A 153 -4.19 16.10 14.50
C GLU A 153 -3.98 16.45 13.02
N LYS A 154 -2.77 16.83 12.56
CA LYS A 154 -2.57 17.35 11.21
C LYS A 154 -2.57 16.31 10.08
N GLU A 155 -2.38 15.03 10.39
CA GLU A 155 -2.40 13.95 9.39
C GLU A 155 -3.36 12.82 9.80
N GLY A 156 -4.41 13.14 10.55
CA GLY A 156 -5.31 12.16 11.16
C GLY A 156 -6.59 11.85 10.37
N ARG A 157 -6.74 12.35 9.15
CA ARG A 157 -8.01 12.23 8.40
C ARG A 157 -8.47 10.77 8.25
N PHE A 158 -7.59 9.86 7.88
CA PHE A 158 -7.93 8.44 7.75
C PHE A 158 -8.02 7.72 9.10
N GLU A 159 -7.23 8.13 10.09
CA GLU A 159 -7.32 7.57 11.45
C GLU A 159 -8.61 7.98 12.16
N ALA A 160 -9.23 9.09 11.75
CA ALA A 160 -10.52 9.56 12.27
C ALA A 160 -11.73 8.79 11.71
N GLU A 161 -11.54 8.02 10.62
CA GLU A 161 -12.61 7.24 10.00
C GLU A 161 -13.15 6.15 10.96
N GLN A 162 -14.41 5.82 10.79
CA GLN A 162 -15.08 4.80 11.63
C GLN A 162 -14.49 3.40 11.37
N MET A 163 -14.62 2.52 12.34
CA MET A 163 -14.09 1.14 12.28
C MET A 163 -14.48 0.36 11.01
N PRO A 164 -15.69 0.46 10.46
CA PRO A 164 -16.01 -0.24 9.22
C PRO A 164 -15.10 0.12 8.04
N PHE A 165 -14.66 1.35 7.95
CA PHE A 165 -13.70 1.81 6.94
C PHE A 165 -12.37 1.05 7.06
N HIS A 166 -11.89 0.88 8.26
CA HIS A 166 -10.64 0.14 8.54
C HIS A 166 -10.73 -1.36 8.33
N UNK A 167 -11.82 -1.75 8.47
CA UNK A 167 -12.04 -3.18 8.28
C UNK A 167 -11.88 -3.56 6.81
N UNK A 168 -11.95 -2.76 6.04
CA UNK A 168 -11.70 -2.99 4.67
C UNK A 168 -10.24 -3.07 4.34
N UNK A 169 -9.55 -2.67 5.06
CA UNK A 169 -8.17 -2.67 4.98
C UNK A 169 -7.50 -3.91 5.44
N UNK A 170 -8.18 -4.53 6.18
CA UNK A 170 -7.73 -5.75 6.71
C UNK A 170 -8.21 -6.93 5.96
N GLY A 171 -8.82 -6.95 4.96
CA GLY A 171 -9.36 -8.03 4.15
C GLY A 171 -10.50 -8.85 4.75
N LYS A 172 -10.98 -8.46 5.90
CA LYS A 172 -12.22 -9.02 6.46
C LYS A 172 -13.40 -8.27 5.87
N GLY A 173 -13.62 -8.43 4.56
CA GLY A 173 -14.86 -8.03 3.93
C GLY A 173 -16.00 -8.79 4.60
N SER A 174 -16.98 -8.05 5.12
CA SER A 174 -18.12 -8.57 5.84
C SER A 174 -18.83 -9.69 5.06
N SER A 175 -19.13 -10.77 5.74
CA SER A 175 -19.99 -11.85 5.24
C SER A 175 -21.48 -11.47 5.21
N SER A 176 -21.80 -10.18 5.04
CA SER A 176 -23.18 -9.74 4.81
C SER A 176 -23.31 -9.33 3.36
N GLY A 177 -23.69 -10.28 2.53
CA GLY A 177 -23.80 -10.06 1.10
C GLY A 177 -24.96 -9.14 0.72
N PRO A 178 -24.81 -8.36 -0.35
CA PRO A 178 -25.96 -7.72 -0.98
C PRO A 178 -26.85 -8.76 -1.70
N PRO A 179 -28.07 -8.40 -2.05
CA PRO A 179 -29.03 -9.35 -2.60
C PRO A 179 -28.62 -9.95 -3.94
N THR A 180 -28.97 -11.18 -4.08
CA THR A 180 -28.69 -12.09 -5.19
C THR A 180 -29.08 -11.55 -6.57
N THR A 181 -28.16 -11.61 -7.52
CA THR A 181 -28.45 -11.70 -8.94
C THR A 181 -27.68 -12.85 -9.57
N PRO A 182 -28.16 -13.42 -10.68
CA PRO A 182 -27.94 -14.83 -10.97
C PRO A 182 -26.60 -15.18 -11.62
N SER A 183 -26.28 -16.44 -11.36
CA SER A 183 -25.18 -17.27 -11.85
C SER A 183 -24.53 -16.93 -13.19
N ALA A 184 -23.22 -16.69 -13.13
CA ALA A 184 -22.33 -17.03 -14.23
C ALA A 184 -21.12 -17.76 -13.65
N SER A 185 -21.01 -19.01 -14.03
CA SER A 185 -19.94 -19.90 -13.62
C SER A 185 -18.64 -19.55 -14.33
N SER A 186 -17.65 -19.10 -13.60
CA SER A 186 -16.24 -19.34 -13.93
C SER A 186 -15.37 -18.94 -12.75
N SER A 187 -14.55 -19.86 -12.31
CA SER A 187 -13.59 -19.74 -11.24
C SER A 187 -12.44 -18.82 -11.66
N SER A 188 -12.56 -17.54 -11.42
CA SER A 188 -11.42 -16.64 -11.57
C SER A 188 -11.17 -15.87 -10.28
N THR A 189 -10.23 -16.37 -9.50
CA THR A 189 -9.65 -15.63 -8.37
C THR A 189 -9.08 -14.32 -8.91
N PRO A 190 -9.41 -13.17 -8.32
CA PRO A 190 -8.92 -11.89 -8.83
C PRO A 190 -7.39 -11.86 -8.89
N PRO A 191 -6.80 -11.26 -9.92
CA PRO A 191 -5.33 -11.23 -10.06
C PRO A 191 -4.58 -10.58 -8.88
N ILE A 192 -5.23 -9.73 -8.12
CA ILE A 192 -4.67 -9.08 -6.93
C ILE A 192 -4.26 -10.11 -5.86
N LEU A 193 -5.02 -11.19 -5.71
CA LEU A 193 -4.75 -12.21 -4.68
C LEU A 193 -3.68 -13.23 -5.10
N ARG A 194 -3.30 -13.26 -6.37
CA ARG A 194 -2.31 -14.26 -6.85
C ARG A 194 -0.86 -13.91 -6.48
N LYS A 195 -0.57 -12.64 -6.17
CA LYS A 195 0.80 -12.20 -5.86
C LYS A 195 0.96 -11.66 -4.43
N ALA A 196 -0.12 -11.51 -3.67
CA ALA A 196 -0.05 -11.05 -2.28
C ALA A 196 0.32 -12.22 -1.36
N SER A 197 1.42 -12.08 -0.65
CA SER A 197 1.82 -13.02 0.40
C SER A 197 1.47 -12.41 1.74
N CYS A 198 0.49 -12.99 2.41
CA CYS A 198 0.17 -12.60 3.79
C CYS A 198 1.26 -13.15 4.71
N ILE A 199 2.04 -12.27 5.31
CA ILE A 199 3.13 -12.67 6.19
C ILE A 199 2.74 -12.38 7.64
N ARG A 200 2.59 -13.43 8.42
CA ARG A 200 2.74 -13.31 9.88
C ARG A 200 4.24 -13.10 10.14
N LEU A 201 4.57 -12.14 10.95
CA LEU A 201 5.92 -11.58 11.19
C LEU A 201 7.10 -12.58 11.38
N TRP A 202 6.84 -13.88 11.38
CA TRP A 202 7.86 -14.89 11.74
C TRP A 202 8.55 -15.61 10.56
N ARG A 203 8.29 -15.23 9.29
CA ARG A 203 8.82 -15.98 8.14
C ARG A 203 9.52 -15.16 7.06
N ILE A 204 10.04 -13.99 7.39
CA ILE A 204 10.69 -13.12 6.40
C ILE A 204 11.99 -13.71 5.87
N SER A 205 12.78 -14.42 6.68
CA SER A 205 14.07 -15.01 6.29
C SER A 205 13.97 -16.07 5.18
N ILE A 206 12.85 -16.77 5.07
CA ILE A 206 12.74 -17.92 4.16
C ILE A 206 12.29 -17.49 2.76
N CYS A 207 11.54 -16.38 2.65
CA CYS A 207 11.07 -15.92 1.35
C CYS A 207 12.13 -15.22 0.51
N LEU A 208 13.10 -14.57 1.13
CA LEU A 208 14.15 -13.85 0.40
C LEU A 208 15.04 -14.80 -0.43
N ASN A 209 15.31 -16.01 0.09
CA ASN A 209 16.10 -17.01 -0.64
C ASN A 209 15.40 -17.61 -1.86
N LYS A 210 14.07 -17.51 -1.95
CA LYS A 210 13.30 -18.00 -3.11
C LYS A 210 13.06 -16.94 -4.20
N MET A 211 13.35 -15.68 -3.90
CA MET A 211 13.11 -14.58 -4.85
C MET A 211 14.24 -14.47 -5.89
N TRP A 212 15.42 -14.98 -5.56
CA TRP A 212 16.57 -14.99 -6.47
C TRP A 212 16.76 -16.40 -6.97
N GLY A 213 16.29 -16.66 -8.20
CA GLY A 213 16.37 -17.97 -8.87
C GLY A 213 17.76 -18.57 -8.83
N GLY A 214 17.80 -19.83 -8.50
CA GLY A 214 18.96 -20.61 -8.16
C GLY A 214 20.16 -20.51 -9.09
N GLY A 215 21.09 -19.65 -8.71
CA GLY A 215 22.47 -19.76 -9.11
C GLY A 215 23.26 -20.22 -7.88
N ARG A 216 23.70 -21.45 -7.90
CA ARG A 216 24.57 -21.96 -6.86
C ARG A 216 25.88 -21.15 -6.86
N ARG A 217 26.10 -20.39 -5.82
CA ARG A 217 27.45 -19.96 -5.45
C ARG A 217 27.70 -20.50 -4.05
N THR A 218 28.51 -21.56 -4.03
CA THR A 218 29.11 -22.08 -2.81
C THR A 218 30.11 -21.08 -2.27
N PHE A 219 29.96 -20.74 -1.00
CA PHE A 219 31.03 -20.23 -0.15
C PHE A 219 31.17 -21.18 1.00
#